data_88a1163076107987f6d340422b9d8df0
#
_entry.id   88a1163076107987f6d340422b9d8df0
#
_cell.length_a   1.000
_cell.length_b   1.000
_cell.length_c   1.000
_cell.angle_alpha   90.00
_cell.angle_beta   90.00
_cell.angle_gamma   90.00
#
_symmetry.space_group_name_H-M   'P 1'
#
loop_
_entity.id
_entity.type
_entity.pdbx_description
1 polymer ?
#
loop_
_entity_poly.entity_id
_entity_poly.type
_entity_poly.pdbx_seq_one_letter_code
_entity_poly.pdbx_strand_id
1 'polypeptide(L)'
;EEIEYAEAHNVPLKINRETNYSKDKNIWHLSHEGLDLEDPANEPLYNKEGFLEMGVSPEKAPDKPTYVKIHFEKGIPTAVDGKEMNATELVSTLNKLGGENGIGLLDIVENRLVGMKCRGVYETPGGAVLYKAHNVLETLCLDKETSHYKALVAQKLAELVYNAQWFTPLT
;
A
#
# COMPACT_ATOMS: atom_id res chain seq x y z
N GLU A 1 -18.12 23.07 -3.26
CA GLU A 1 -17.77 24.37 -2.63
C GLU A 1 -16.26 24.68 -2.79
N GLU A 2 -15.32 23.81 -2.35
CA GLU A 2 -13.87 24.07 -2.40
C GLU A 2 -13.37 24.18 -3.86
N ILE A 3 -13.78 23.28 -4.74
CA ILE A 3 -13.43 23.30 -6.17
C ILE A 3 -14.04 24.57 -6.82
N GLU A 4 -15.26 24.91 -6.50
CA GLU A 4 -15.93 26.12 -7.03
C GLU A 4 -15.21 27.40 -6.56
N TYR A 5 -14.76 27.42 -5.32
CA TYR A 5 -13.95 28.52 -4.79
C TYR A 5 -12.62 28.64 -5.54
N ALA A 6 -11.95 27.51 -5.74
CA ALA A 6 -10.68 27.49 -6.45
C ALA A 6 -10.82 27.93 -7.92
N GLU A 7 -11.86 27.48 -8.62
CA GLU A 7 -12.20 27.91 -9.99
C GLU A 7 -12.48 29.43 -10.03
N ALA A 8 -13.28 29.94 -9.09
CA ALA A 8 -13.61 31.37 -9.03
C ALA A 8 -12.40 32.27 -8.75
N HIS A 9 -11.37 31.74 -8.07
CA HIS A 9 -10.16 32.49 -7.66
C HIS A 9 -8.92 32.12 -8.46
N ASN A 10 -9.06 31.32 -9.54
CA ASN A 10 -7.95 30.86 -10.38
C ASN A 10 -6.84 30.13 -9.59
N VAL A 11 -7.20 29.40 -8.54
CA VAL A 11 -6.25 28.56 -7.80
C VAL A 11 -5.95 27.31 -8.63
N PRO A 12 -4.68 27.04 -9.00
CA PRO A 12 -4.35 25.88 -9.82
C PRO A 12 -4.55 24.59 -9.02
N LEU A 13 -5.52 23.77 -9.41
CA LEU A 13 -5.76 22.45 -8.85
C LEU A 13 -5.40 21.36 -9.86
N LYS A 14 -4.83 20.26 -9.38
CA LYS A 14 -4.58 19.05 -10.19
C LYS A 14 -5.78 18.11 -10.24
N ILE A 15 -6.80 18.37 -9.43
CA ILE A 15 -8.00 17.56 -9.28
C ILE A 15 -9.17 18.25 -10.01
N ASN A 16 -10.06 17.44 -10.56
CA ASN A 16 -11.33 17.89 -11.13
C ASN A 16 -12.49 17.16 -10.43
N ARG A 17 -13.74 17.52 -10.76
CA ARG A 17 -14.94 16.94 -10.14
C ARG A 17 -15.10 15.43 -10.41
N GLU A 18 -14.48 14.90 -11.44
CA GLU A 18 -14.61 13.49 -11.85
C GLU A 18 -13.50 12.59 -11.27
N THR A 19 -12.37 13.19 -10.87
CA THR A 19 -11.18 12.46 -10.39
C THR A 19 -10.77 12.88 -8.99
N ASN A 20 -11.71 13.41 -8.21
CA ASN A 20 -11.45 13.93 -6.86
C ASN A 20 -11.49 12.81 -5.80
N TYR A 21 -10.75 11.72 -6.03
CA TYR A 21 -10.49 10.74 -4.97
C TYR A 21 -9.65 11.38 -3.88
N SER A 22 -9.94 11.07 -2.63
CA SER A 22 -9.02 11.35 -1.52
C SER A 22 -7.82 10.43 -1.65
N LYS A 23 -6.62 11.00 -1.73
CA LYS A 23 -5.39 10.25 -1.97
C LYS A 23 -4.32 10.68 -0.96
N ASP A 24 -3.88 9.73 -0.13
CA ASP A 24 -2.76 9.91 0.78
C ASP A 24 -1.56 9.12 0.28
N LYS A 25 -0.46 9.84 0.00
CA LYS A 25 0.74 9.26 -0.60
C LYS A 25 1.96 9.40 0.29
N ASN A 26 2.67 8.30 0.46
CA ASN A 26 4.00 8.26 1.05
C ASN A 26 4.88 7.26 0.28
N ILE A 27 6.10 7.00 0.74
CA ILE A 27 7.00 6.06 0.04
C ILE A 27 6.51 4.61 0.09
N TRP A 28 5.68 4.26 1.07
CA TRP A 28 5.19 2.90 1.26
C TRP A 28 3.95 2.60 0.45
N HIS A 29 3.00 3.52 0.41
CA HIS A 29 1.72 3.30 -0.25
C HIS A 29 1.06 4.59 -0.75
N LEU A 30 0.04 4.41 -1.57
CA LEU A 30 -0.93 5.42 -1.98
C LEU A 30 -2.34 4.88 -1.74
N SER A 31 -3.17 5.62 -1.00
CA SER A 31 -4.59 5.30 -0.84
C SER A 31 -5.46 5.99 -1.88
N HIS A 32 -6.60 5.37 -2.20
CA HIS A 32 -7.69 5.93 -3.00
C HIS A 32 -8.99 5.71 -2.25
N GLU A 33 -9.65 6.80 -1.87
CA GLU A 33 -10.90 6.79 -1.13
C GLU A 33 -11.87 7.85 -1.70
N GLY A 34 -13.15 7.74 -1.37
CA GLY A 34 -14.15 8.73 -1.78
C GLY A 34 -14.82 8.44 -3.12
N LEU A 35 -15.61 9.39 -3.62
CA LEU A 35 -16.40 9.29 -4.85
C LEU A 35 -17.23 8.00 -4.92
N ASP A 36 -17.07 7.23 -5.99
CA ASP A 36 -17.75 5.94 -6.19
C ASP A 36 -17.37 4.87 -5.15
N LEU A 37 -16.22 5.01 -4.49
CA LEU A 37 -15.79 4.13 -3.40
C LEU A 37 -16.52 4.40 -2.06
N GLU A 38 -17.29 5.48 -1.95
CA GLU A 38 -18.16 5.73 -0.78
C GLU A 38 -19.24 4.64 -0.64
N ASP A 39 -19.73 4.10 -1.75
CA ASP A 39 -20.59 2.93 -1.75
C ASP A 39 -19.73 1.66 -1.90
N PRO A 40 -19.62 0.83 -0.84
CA PRO A 40 -18.82 -0.41 -0.90
C PRO A 40 -19.28 -1.42 -1.96
N ALA A 41 -20.49 -1.26 -2.52
CA ALA A 41 -21.02 -2.11 -3.58
C ALA A 41 -20.39 -1.79 -4.96
N ASN A 42 -19.81 -0.60 -5.13
CA ASN A 42 -19.20 -0.21 -6.38
C ASN A 42 -17.86 -0.88 -6.60
N GLU A 43 -17.61 -1.33 -7.82
CA GLU A 43 -16.32 -1.88 -8.24
C GLU A 43 -15.30 -0.75 -8.46
N PRO A 44 -14.06 -0.88 -7.98
CA PRO A 44 -13.02 0.11 -8.26
C PRO A 44 -12.64 0.16 -9.73
N LEU A 45 -12.46 1.36 -10.24
CA LEU A 45 -12.21 1.60 -11.66
C LEU A 45 -10.70 1.49 -11.99
N TYR A 46 -10.06 0.36 -11.74
CA TYR A 46 -8.62 0.14 -11.92
C TYR A 46 -8.07 0.53 -13.29
N ASN A 47 -8.87 0.38 -14.34
CA ASN A 47 -8.48 0.65 -15.71
C ASN A 47 -8.79 2.07 -16.18
N LYS A 48 -9.47 2.88 -15.33
CA LYS A 48 -9.71 4.30 -15.61
C LYS A 48 -8.36 5.04 -15.62
N GLU A 49 -8.15 5.84 -16.63
CA GLU A 49 -6.94 6.67 -16.75
C GLU A 49 -6.78 7.58 -15.53
N GLY A 50 -5.59 7.59 -14.95
CA GLY A 50 -5.27 8.39 -13.76
C GLY A 50 -5.83 7.85 -12.44
N PHE A 51 -6.50 6.68 -12.42
CA PHE A 51 -6.90 6.05 -11.16
C PHE A 51 -5.67 5.54 -10.41
N LEU A 52 -4.91 4.61 -11.00
CA LEU A 52 -3.66 4.11 -10.45
C LEU A 52 -2.49 5.05 -10.75
N GLU A 53 -1.59 5.25 -9.80
CA GLU A 53 -0.43 6.14 -9.92
C GLU A 53 0.93 5.45 -9.65
N MET A 54 0.92 4.32 -8.93
CA MET A 54 2.15 3.60 -8.61
C MET A 54 2.37 2.37 -9.49
N GLY A 55 1.34 1.94 -10.19
CA GLY A 55 1.44 0.75 -11.01
C GLY A 55 0.36 0.63 -12.06
N VAL A 56 0.23 -0.55 -12.59
CA VAL A 56 -0.79 -0.94 -13.58
C VAL A 56 -1.75 -1.95 -12.97
N SER A 57 -2.96 -2.07 -13.53
CA SER A 57 -3.87 -3.15 -13.13
C SER A 57 -3.29 -4.51 -13.50
N PRO A 58 -3.67 -5.60 -12.81
CA PRO A 58 -3.23 -6.95 -13.15
C PRO A 58 -3.48 -7.33 -14.61
N GLU A 59 -4.55 -6.82 -15.20
CA GLU A 59 -4.92 -7.06 -16.63
C GLU A 59 -3.94 -6.40 -17.62
N LYS A 60 -3.26 -5.32 -17.20
CA LYS A 60 -2.27 -4.60 -17.99
C LYS A 60 -0.83 -5.00 -17.65
N ALA A 61 -0.66 -5.89 -16.67
CA ALA A 61 0.64 -6.38 -16.29
C ALA A 61 1.27 -7.28 -17.37
N PRO A 62 2.62 -7.40 -17.42
CA PRO A 62 3.29 -8.29 -18.36
C PRO A 62 2.90 -9.77 -18.15
N ASP A 63 2.74 -10.52 -19.23
CA ASP A 63 2.49 -11.98 -19.19
C ASP A 63 3.72 -12.78 -18.77
N LYS A 64 4.90 -12.17 -18.77
CA LYS A 64 6.16 -12.81 -18.41
C LYS A 64 6.55 -12.47 -16.97
N PRO A 65 6.98 -13.44 -16.16
CA PRO A 65 7.41 -13.18 -14.81
C PRO A 65 8.69 -12.33 -14.78
N THR A 66 8.72 -11.38 -13.86
CA THR A 66 9.92 -10.61 -13.50
C THR A 66 10.48 -11.19 -12.20
N TYR A 67 11.71 -11.70 -12.24
CA TYR A 67 12.39 -12.20 -11.06
C TYR A 67 13.17 -11.09 -10.40
N VAL A 68 13.10 -11.02 -9.07
CA VAL A 68 13.86 -10.08 -8.26
C VAL A 68 14.56 -10.82 -7.12
N LYS A 69 15.82 -10.51 -6.86
CA LYS A 69 16.60 -11.07 -5.76
C LYS A 69 16.80 -10.00 -4.70
N ILE A 70 16.25 -10.21 -3.51
CA ILE A 70 16.41 -9.30 -2.37
C ILE A 70 17.36 -9.93 -1.36
N HIS A 71 18.40 -9.20 -0.97
CA HIS A 71 19.32 -9.62 0.07
C HIS A 71 18.88 -9.05 1.42
N PHE A 72 18.93 -9.91 2.45
CA PHE A 72 18.57 -9.55 3.82
C PHE A 72 19.74 -9.85 4.76
N GLU A 73 20.02 -8.89 5.65
CA GLU A 73 20.94 -9.07 6.77
C GLU A 73 20.22 -8.89 8.09
N LYS A 74 20.15 -9.92 8.93
CA LYS A 74 19.43 -9.89 10.22
C LYS A 74 17.96 -9.41 10.09
N GLY A 75 17.29 -9.80 9.02
CA GLY A 75 15.91 -9.43 8.74
C GLY A 75 15.72 -8.06 8.05
N ILE A 76 16.79 -7.30 7.82
CA ILE A 76 16.75 -5.99 7.16
C ILE A 76 17.13 -6.17 5.68
N PRO A 77 16.30 -5.70 4.72
CA PRO A 77 16.66 -5.74 3.31
C PRO A 77 17.77 -4.72 3.01
N THR A 78 18.86 -5.16 2.38
CA THR A 78 20.06 -4.35 2.14
C THR A 78 20.41 -4.19 0.66
N ALA A 79 19.97 -5.11 -0.22
CA ALA A 79 20.26 -5.02 -1.64
C ALA A 79 19.14 -5.61 -2.51
N VAL A 80 19.05 -5.11 -3.74
CA VAL A 80 18.18 -5.66 -4.80
C VAL A 80 19.06 -6.02 -6.00
N ASP A 81 18.93 -7.26 -6.50
CA ASP A 81 19.69 -7.81 -7.64
C ASP A 81 21.21 -7.58 -7.53
N GLY A 82 21.74 -7.70 -6.31
CA GLY A 82 23.15 -7.56 -5.99
C GLY A 82 23.65 -6.11 -5.84
N LYS A 83 22.77 -5.12 -5.98
CA LYS A 83 23.10 -3.71 -5.76
C LYS A 83 22.67 -3.29 -4.35
N GLU A 84 23.64 -2.90 -3.53
CA GLU A 84 23.38 -2.31 -2.21
C GLU A 84 22.66 -0.97 -2.34
N MET A 85 21.69 -0.75 -1.47
CA MET A 85 20.83 0.44 -1.48
C MET A 85 20.46 0.85 -0.07
N ASN A 86 20.28 2.15 0.15
CA ASN A 86 19.62 2.60 1.36
C ASN A 86 18.12 2.27 1.33
N ALA A 87 17.44 2.38 2.48
CA ALA A 87 16.04 1.99 2.61
C ALA A 87 15.10 2.69 1.62
N THR A 88 15.30 3.98 1.38
CA THR A 88 14.48 4.78 0.47
C THR A 88 14.66 4.33 -0.98
N GLU A 89 15.90 4.15 -1.42
CA GLU A 89 16.22 3.67 -2.77
C GLU A 89 15.68 2.26 -2.99
N LEU A 90 15.79 1.38 -2.00
CA LEU A 90 15.33 0.01 -2.05
C LEU A 90 13.81 -0.05 -2.22
N VAL A 91 13.05 0.67 -1.38
CA VAL A 91 11.59 0.71 -1.48
C VAL A 91 11.15 1.34 -2.80
N SER A 92 11.80 2.43 -3.24
CA SER A 92 11.49 3.08 -4.53
C SER A 92 11.75 2.16 -5.72
N THR A 93 12.83 1.39 -5.68
CA THR A 93 13.16 0.39 -6.72
C THR A 93 12.11 -0.72 -6.77
N LEU A 94 11.71 -1.24 -5.60
CA LEU A 94 10.69 -2.28 -5.53
C LEU A 94 9.28 -1.75 -5.84
N ASN A 95 8.98 -0.48 -5.53
CA ASN A 95 7.75 0.16 -5.97
C ASN A 95 7.66 0.20 -7.50
N LYS A 96 8.75 0.56 -8.18
CA LYS A 96 8.80 0.55 -9.64
C LYS A 96 8.60 -0.86 -10.20
N LEU A 97 9.41 -1.81 -9.75
CA LEU A 97 9.33 -3.20 -10.22
C LEU A 97 7.96 -3.83 -9.95
N GLY A 98 7.44 -3.69 -8.73
CA GLY A 98 6.13 -4.21 -8.36
C GLY A 98 5.00 -3.54 -9.13
N GLY A 99 5.04 -2.21 -9.27
CA GLY A 99 4.03 -1.44 -10.00
C GLY A 99 3.96 -1.81 -11.48
N GLU A 100 5.10 -1.93 -12.16
CA GLU A 100 5.19 -2.37 -13.55
C GLU A 100 4.62 -3.79 -13.78
N ASN A 101 4.58 -4.60 -12.73
CA ASN A 101 4.07 -5.98 -12.76
C ASN A 101 2.67 -6.13 -12.12
N GLY A 102 1.96 -5.04 -11.86
CA GLY A 102 0.60 -5.08 -11.31
C GLY A 102 0.52 -5.65 -9.89
N ILE A 103 1.59 -5.55 -9.12
CA ILE A 103 1.69 -6.07 -7.76
C ILE A 103 1.32 -4.98 -6.75
N GLY A 104 0.68 -5.39 -5.65
CA GLY A 104 0.46 -4.54 -4.49
C GLY A 104 -0.84 -3.74 -4.51
N LEU A 105 -1.80 -4.11 -5.34
CA LEU A 105 -3.16 -3.59 -5.23
C LEU A 105 -3.89 -4.33 -4.11
N LEU A 106 -4.49 -3.56 -3.22
CA LEU A 106 -5.34 -4.04 -2.15
C LEU A 106 -6.66 -3.30 -2.19
N ASP A 107 -7.75 -4.03 -2.33
CA ASP A 107 -9.13 -3.54 -2.33
C ASP A 107 -9.82 -4.09 -1.08
N ILE A 108 -10.18 -3.21 -0.16
CA ILE A 108 -10.76 -3.61 1.12
C ILE A 108 -11.95 -2.77 1.50
N VAL A 109 -12.90 -3.40 2.17
CA VAL A 109 -13.94 -2.71 2.94
C VAL A 109 -13.51 -2.71 4.40
N GLU A 110 -13.22 -1.54 4.91
CA GLU A 110 -12.68 -1.36 6.25
C GLU A 110 -13.64 -0.64 7.18
N ASN A 111 -13.40 -0.73 8.48
CA ASN A 111 -14.12 0.02 9.49
C ASN A 111 -13.40 1.32 9.78
N ARG A 112 -14.10 2.44 9.71
CA ARG A 112 -13.63 3.67 10.32
C ARG A 112 -13.76 3.59 11.85
N LEU A 113 -12.97 4.37 12.56
CA LEU A 113 -12.97 4.39 14.03
C LEU A 113 -14.36 4.62 14.62
N VAL A 114 -15.21 5.37 13.93
CA VAL A 114 -16.59 5.66 14.31
C VAL A 114 -17.61 4.57 13.90
N GLY A 115 -17.16 3.44 13.38
CA GLY A 115 -17.98 2.29 13.02
C GLY A 115 -18.59 2.32 11.63
N MET A 116 -18.37 3.36 10.84
CA MET A 116 -18.77 3.41 9.44
C MET A 116 -17.90 2.48 8.59
N LYS A 117 -18.50 1.90 7.55
CA LYS A 117 -17.76 1.16 6.51
C LYS A 117 -17.35 2.13 5.40
N CYS A 118 -16.16 1.93 4.85
CA CYS A 118 -15.74 2.55 3.61
C CYS A 118 -14.92 1.56 2.78
N ARG A 119 -14.93 1.74 1.48
CA ARG A 119 -14.05 0.99 0.57
C ARG A 119 -12.83 1.84 0.25
N GLY A 120 -11.67 1.23 0.37
CA GLY A 120 -10.40 1.85 0.01
C GLY A 120 -9.60 0.97 -0.94
N VAL A 121 -8.94 1.59 -1.89
CA VAL A 121 -7.97 0.92 -2.76
C VAL A 121 -6.59 1.44 -2.42
N TYR A 122 -5.66 0.53 -2.20
CA TYR A 122 -4.29 0.85 -1.83
C TYR A 122 -3.32 0.32 -2.86
N GLU A 123 -2.39 1.17 -3.29
CA GLU A 123 -1.25 0.78 -4.09
C GLU A 123 -0.02 0.68 -3.18
N THR A 124 0.54 -0.50 -3.04
CA THR A 124 1.66 -0.80 -2.12
C THR A 124 2.65 -1.78 -2.77
N PRO A 125 3.14 -1.50 -3.99
CA PRO A 125 3.87 -2.48 -4.78
C PRO A 125 5.16 -2.95 -4.10
N GLY A 126 6.05 -2.06 -3.69
CA GLY A 126 7.30 -2.42 -3.01
C GLY A 126 7.07 -3.02 -1.62
N GLY A 127 6.10 -2.48 -0.89
CA GLY A 127 5.70 -3.02 0.41
C GLY A 127 5.19 -4.45 0.32
N ALA A 128 4.35 -4.75 -0.67
CA ALA A 128 3.83 -6.11 -0.90
C ALA A 128 4.96 -7.11 -1.22
N VAL A 129 5.91 -6.71 -2.07
CA VAL A 129 7.09 -7.53 -2.40
C VAL A 129 7.94 -7.79 -1.17
N LEU A 130 8.28 -6.74 -0.40
CA LEU A 130 9.09 -6.86 0.82
C LEU A 130 8.40 -7.72 1.88
N TYR A 131 7.13 -7.47 2.12
CA TYR A 131 6.35 -8.22 3.11
C TYR A 131 6.29 -9.70 2.75
N LYS A 132 6.05 -10.02 1.48
CA LYS A 132 6.04 -11.41 1.01
C LYS A 132 7.41 -12.07 1.16
N ALA A 133 8.47 -11.40 0.77
CA ALA A 133 9.84 -11.93 0.87
C ALA A 133 10.24 -12.16 2.33
N HIS A 134 9.97 -11.19 3.21
CA HIS A 134 10.27 -11.31 4.64
C HIS A 134 9.48 -12.45 5.30
N ASN A 135 8.18 -12.57 5.01
CA ASN A 135 7.37 -13.67 5.54
C ASN A 135 7.89 -15.05 5.12
N VAL A 136 8.38 -15.19 3.88
CA VAL A 136 9.00 -16.45 3.43
C VAL A 136 10.27 -16.76 4.24
N LEU A 137 11.12 -15.76 4.53
CA LEU A 137 12.28 -15.95 5.39
C LEU A 137 11.89 -16.34 6.83
N GLU A 138 10.87 -15.76 7.38
CA GLU A 138 10.38 -16.11 8.72
C GLU A 138 9.97 -17.57 8.81
N THR A 139 9.40 -18.17 7.76
CA THR A 139 9.08 -19.61 7.76
C THR A 139 10.30 -20.52 7.87
N LEU A 140 11.48 -20.01 7.54
CA LEU A 140 12.74 -20.75 7.70
C LEU A 140 13.39 -20.53 9.07
N CYS A 141 13.09 -19.44 9.74
CA CYS A 141 13.77 -19.01 10.97
C CYS A 141 12.95 -19.25 12.24
N LEU A 142 11.62 -19.17 12.15
CA LEU A 142 10.73 -19.31 13.29
C LEU A 142 10.18 -20.72 13.41
N ASP A 143 10.15 -21.26 14.62
CA ASP A 143 9.39 -22.46 14.93
C ASP A 143 7.86 -22.19 14.89
N LYS A 144 7.09 -23.26 14.85
CA LYS A 144 5.63 -23.20 14.71
C LYS A 144 4.96 -22.38 15.82
N GLU A 145 5.31 -22.64 17.07
CA GLU A 145 4.70 -22.00 18.24
C GLU A 145 5.02 -20.50 18.26
N THR A 146 6.26 -20.13 18.02
CA THR A 146 6.70 -18.73 17.91
C THR A 146 5.98 -18.01 16.78
N SER A 147 5.86 -18.64 15.61
CA SER A 147 5.15 -18.06 14.46
C SER A 147 3.68 -17.79 14.76
N HIS A 148 2.99 -18.76 15.40
CA HIS A 148 1.59 -18.61 15.78
C HIS A 148 1.39 -17.50 16.82
N TYR A 149 2.26 -17.45 17.85
CA TYR A 149 2.18 -16.43 18.88
C TYR A 149 2.47 -15.03 18.32
N LYS A 150 3.47 -14.91 17.45
CA LYS A 150 3.77 -13.67 16.73
C LYS A 150 2.55 -13.13 15.98
N ALA A 151 1.76 -13.98 15.32
CA ALA A 151 0.56 -13.55 14.61
C ALA A 151 -0.49 -12.92 15.54
N LEU A 152 -0.67 -13.48 16.76
CA LEU A 152 -1.58 -12.91 17.76
C LEU A 152 -1.11 -11.55 18.27
N VAL A 153 0.18 -11.43 18.57
CA VAL A 153 0.79 -10.17 19.04
C VAL A 153 0.76 -9.11 17.92
N ALA A 154 1.03 -9.51 16.69
CA ALA A 154 0.98 -8.60 15.53
C ALA A 154 -0.41 -8.00 15.32
N GLN A 155 -1.47 -8.78 15.50
CA GLN A 155 -2.85 -8.28 15.43
C GLN A 155 -3.11 -7.21 16.51
N LYS A 156 -2.65 -7.47 17.75
CA LYS A 156 -2.79 -6.48 18.84
C LYS A 156 -1.99 -5.21 18.57
N LEU A 157 -0.77 -5.34 18.08
CA LEU A 157 0.05 -4.20 17.69
C LEU A 157 -0.63 -3.36 16.58
N ALA A 158 -1.21 -4.04 15.58
CA ALA A 158 -1.93 -3.36 14.50
C ALA A 158 -3.10 -2.51 15.02
N GLU A 159 -3.87 -3.01 16.00
CA GLU A 159 -4.93 -2.25 16.65
C GLU A 159 -4.40 -1.00 17.37
N LEU A 160 -3.29 -1.14 18.10
CA LEU A 160 -2.67 -0.01 18.81
C LEU A 160 -2.16 1.07 17.84
N VAL A 161 -1.54 0.65 16.74
CA VAL A 161 -1.08 1.57 15.68
C VAL A 161 -2.26 2.29 15.03
N TYR A 162 -3.30 1.55 14.66
CA TYR A 162 -4.51 2.11 14.05
C TYR A 162 -5.20 3.14 14.95
N ASN A 163 -5.26 2.86 16.26
CA ASN A 163 -5.85 3.75 17.26
C ASN A 163 -4.93 4.89 17.71
N ALA A 164 -3.84 5.16 17.00
CA ALA A 164 -2.83 6.17 17.32
C ALA A 164 -2.21 6.01 18.73
N GLN A 165 -2.10 4.79 19.21
CA GLN A 165 -1.57 4.44 20.55
C GLN A 165 -0.11 3.97 20.50
N TRP A 166 0.61 4.24 19.42
CA TRP A 166 1.99 3.85 19.20
C TRP A 166 2.95 4.22 20.34
N PHE A 167 2.75 5.37 20.97
CA PHE A 167 3.62 5.87 22.04
C PHE A 167 3.06 5.62 23.46
N THR A 168 2.13 4.71 23.60
CA THR A 168 1.55 4.38 24.91
C THR A 168 2.30 3.18 25.56
N PRO A 169 2.18 2.99 26.88
CA PRO A 169 2.73 1.79 27.55
C PRO A 169 2.12 0.47 27.08
N LEU A 170 1.09 0.51 26.25
CA LEU A 170 0.45 -0.67 25.66
C LEU A 170 1.23 -1.24 24.47
N THR A 171 2.07 -0.43 23.84
CA THR A 171 2.93 -0.81 22.71
C THR A 171 4.24 -1.39 23.18
#